data_ee37013fd1316b10d275540f44212906
#
_entry.id   ee37013fd1316b10d275540f44212906
#
_cell.length_a   1.000
_cell.length_b   1.000
_cell.length_c   1.000
_cell.angle_alpha   90.00
_cell.angle_beta   90.00
_cell.angle_gamma   90.00
#
_symmetry.space_group_name_H-M   'P 1'
#
loop_
_entity.id
_entity.type
_entity.pdbx_description
1 polymer ?
#
loop_
_entity_poly.entity_id
_entity_poly.type
_entity_poly.pdbx_seq_one_letter_code
_entity_poly.pdbx_strand_id
1 'polypeptide(L)'
;MRRSFFLVITALLFTINLFGQDEPIKLVNPSFEGIPGEGGGGNRLPDGWYDCGFPGETPPDVHPKDGPGAFQVTKAPFHGKTYIGLVVRENDTWEMVSQRLSAPLQAGQCYDFSMSLARSEVYMSLSRVSNVEVNYAQAVKLRIWGGSSYCSRTELLAESSLVINTRWLVYNFRFEPKQTHSYIVFEAFYKTPTPFPYNGNILLDNASDIYPVPCKAEKPEAPLVDATPTPGPKPPKPNPTPTVDTPPAKAPVILKELEDPAKLTKGQIIRTDQINFPADSSTITKSSIPVLTEVYNFLASNPSVTVEIGGHTNGTPTTEYCDRLSTERAKAIVDYLVGKGINRKRLQYKGYGKRFPIDTNKTAAGRKKNQRVEIKILSVG
;
A
#
# COMPACT_ATOMS: atom_id res chain seq x y z
N MET A 1 70.73 -52.83 7.96
CA MET A 1 69.56 -52.80 7.12
C MET A 1 68.53 -51.86 7.80
N ARG A 2 68.41 -50.59 7.32
CA ARG A 2 67.38 -49.61 7.81
C ARG A 2 66.32 -49.60 6.77
N ARG A 3 65.10 -49.99 7.17
CA ARG A 3 63.84 -49.83 6.34
C ARG A 3 63.22 -48.50 6.66
N SER A 4 63.23 -47.60 5.67
CA SER A 4 62.48 -46.34 5.71
C SER A 4 61.02 -46.61 5.36
N PHE A 5 60.10 -46.28 6.26
CA PHE A 5 58.64 -46.27 6.00
C PHE A 5 58.28 -44.88 5.44
N PHE A 6 57.89 -44.85 4.18
CA PHE A 6 57.25 -43.67 3.59
C PHE A 6 55.77 -43.68 3.96
N LEU A 7 55.34 -42.66 4.75
CA LEU A 7 53.92 -42.41 5.09
C LEU A 7 53.34 -41.55 3.94
N VAL A 8 52.52 -42.13 3.11
CA VAL A 8 51.73 -41.39 2.10
C VAL A 8 50.49 -40.82 2.79
N ILE A 9 50.49 -39.50 3.04
CA ILE A 9 49.30 -38.77 3.52
C ILE A 9 48.46 -38.42 2.31
N THR A 10 47.39 -39.16 2.09
CA THR A 10 46.36 -38.84 1.08
C THR A 10 45.50 -37.73 1.64
N ALA A 11 45.71 -36.50 1.22
CA ALA A 11 44.84 -35.37 1.51
C ALA A 11 43.54 -35.55 0.72
N LEU A 12 42.45 -35.93 1.40
CA LEU A 12 41.11 -35.89 0.86
C LEU A 12 40.68 -34.42 0.75
N LEU A 13 40.76 -33.84 -0.41
CA LEU A 13 40.16 -32.55 -0.74
C LEU A 13 38.64 -32.74 -0.75
N PHE A 14 37.99 -32.40 0.35
CA PHE A 14 36.55 -32.16 0.36
C PHE A 14 36.28 -30.89 -0.47
N THR A 15 35.94 -31.06 -1.72
CA THR A 15 35.32 -30.00 -2.51
C THR A 15 33.93 -29.80 -1.94
N ILE A 16 33.75 -28.78 -1.10
CA ILE A 16 32.43 -28.26 -0.75
C ILE A 16 31.89 -27.68 -2.05
N ASN A 17 31.01 -28.42 -2.73
CA ASN A 17 30.20 -27.90 -3.79
C ASN A 17 29.25 -26.87 -3.14
N LEU A 18 29.63 -25.59 -3.18
CA LEU A 18 28.69 -24.49 -3.05
C LEU A 18 27.83 -24.49 -4.32
N PHE A 19 26.89 -25.43 -4.43
CA PHE A 19 25.79 -25.29 -5.33
C PHE A 19 24.88 -24.23 -4.67
N GLY A 20 24.97 -22.97 -5.12
CA GLY A 20 23.92 -22.00 -4.93
C GLY A 20 22.62 -22.63 -5.39
N GLN A 21 21.53 -22.44 -4.65
CA GLN A 21 20.22 -22.86 -5.12
C GLN A 21 19.86 -22.00 -6.35
N ASP A 22 20.13 -22.50 -7.54
CA ASP A 22 19.70 -21.87 -8.79
C ASP A 22 18.22 -22.17 -9.08
N GLU A 23 17.68 -23.20 -8.42
CA GLU A 23 16.29 -23.62 -8.59
C GLU A 23 15.33 -22.75 -7.74
N PRO A 24 14.21 -22.30 -8.32
CA PRO A 24 13.22 -21.54 -7.59
C PRO A 24 12.56 -22.36 -6.48
N ILE A 25 12.32 -21.74 -5.34
CA ILE A 25 11.57 -22.34 -4.24
C ILE A 25 10.07 -22.24 -4.58
N LYS A 26 9.44 -23.39 -4.72
CA LYS A 26 8.05 -23.48 -5.17
C LYS A 26 7.06 -23.36 -4.03
N LEU A 27 5.95 -22.68 -4.33
CA LEU A 27 4.75 -22.68 -3.51
C LEU A 27 3.77 -23.75 -4.03
N VAL A 28 3.07 -24.41 -3.13
CA VAL A 28 1.95 -25.27 -3.47
C VAL A 28 0.74 -24.38 -3.66
N ASN A 29 0.02 -24.54 -4.79
CA ASN A 29 -1.18 -23.77 -5.08
C ASN A 29 -1.00 -22.25 -4.96
N PRO A 30 -0.12 -21.64 -5.76
CA PRO A 30 0.25 -20.23 -5.63
C PRO A 30 -0.87 -19.26 -6.06
N SER A 31 -1.90 -19.74 -6.75
CA SER A 31 -3.10 -18.97 -7.13
C SER A 31 -4.28 -19.20 -6.19
N PHE A 32 -4.07 -19.86 -5.06
CA PHE A 32 -5.08 -20.06 -4.03
C PHE A 32 -6.37 -20.68 -4.57
N GLU A 33 -6.24 -21.66 -5.48
CA GLU A 33 -7.37 -22.38 -6.04
C GLU A 33 -8.02 -23.25 -4.98
N GLY A 34 -9.32 -23.06 -4.78
CA GLY A 34 -10.06 -23.74 -3.73
C GLY A 34 -11.57 -23.76 -3.96
N ILE A 35 -12.30 -24.13 -2.94
CA ILE A 35 -13.78 -24.12 -2.97
C ILE A 35 -14.23 -22.76 -2.43
N PRO A 36 -14.93 -21.92 -3.25
CA PRO A 36 -15.41 -20.64 -2.81
C PRO A 36 -16.33 -20.72 -1.59
N GLY A 37 -16.11 -19.84 -0.62
CA GLY A 37 -16.98 -19.80 0.54
C GLY A 37 -16.50 -18.85 1.62
N GLU A 38 -17.37 -18.59 2.58
CA GLU A 38 -17.12 -17.77 3.76
C GLU A 38 -16.37 -18.59 4.81
N GLY A 39 -15.35 -18.02 5.41
CA GLY A 39 -14.65 -18.64 6.53
C GLY A 39 -15.60 -18.95 7.69
N GLY A 40 -15.53 -20.16 8.24
CA GLY A 40 -16.28 -20.57 9.44
C GLY A 40 -17.41 -21.59 9.23
N GLY A 41 -17.83 -21.85 8.00
CA GLY A 41 -18.93 -22.80 7.71
C GLY A 41 -18.50 -24.14 7.06
N GLY A 42 -17.36 -24.72 7.48
CA GLY A 42 -16.81 -25.92 6.84
C GLY A 42 -15.94 -25.63 5.62
N ASN A 43 -15.60 -24.38 5.39
CA ASN A 43 -14.67 -23.94 4.37
C ASN A 43 -13.27 -24.46 4.65
N ARG A 44 -12.69 -25.08 3.64
CA ARG A 44 -11.27 -25.42 3.65
C ARG A 44 -10.52 -24.32 2.94
N LEU A 45 -9.44 -23.88 3.56
CA LEU A 45 -8.44 -23.09 2.83
C LEU A 45 -8.01 -23.83 1.57
N PRO A 46 -7.52 -23.11 0.56
CA PRO A 46 -6.89 -23.72 -0.61
C PRO A 46 -5.82 -24.73 -0.22
N ASP A 47 -5.74 -25.84 -0.94
CA ASP A 47 -4.77 -26.90 -0.66
C ASP A 47 -3.35 -26.36 -0.55
N GLY A 48 -2.61 -26.83 0.45
CA GLY A 48 -1.24 -26.39 0.76
C GLY A 48 -1.15 -25.18 1.70
N TRP A 49 -2.25 -24.48 1.95
CA TRP A 49 -2.26 -23.33 2.85
C TRP A 49 -2.87 -23.69 4.20
N TYR A 50 -2.30 -23.12 5.26
CA TYR A 50 -2.68 -23.36 6.65
C TYR A 50 -3.12 -22.05 7.31
N ASP A 51 -4.26 -22.08 8.00
CA ASP A 51 -4.78 -20.93 8.75
C ASP A 51 -3.91 -20.65 9.98
N CYS A 52 -3.56 -19.38 10.15
CA CYS A 52 -2.79 -18.88 11.27
C CYS A 52 -3.53 -17.78 12.05
N GLY A 53 -4.83 -17.67 11.84
CA GLY A 53 -5.68 -16.69 12.51
C GLY A 53 -5.75 -16.86 14.01
N PHE A 54 -6.40 -15.91 14.66
CA PHE A 54 -6.59 -15.90 16.10
C PHE A 54 -7.65 -16.92 16.53
N PRO A 55 -7.49 -17.60 17.68
CA PRO A 55 -8.50 -18.52 18.18
C PRO A 55 -9.87 -17.84 18.33
N GLY A 56 -10.90 -18.46 17.77
CA GLY A 56 -12.28 -17.93 17.80
C GLY A 56 -12.63 -16.96 16.65
N GLU A 57 -11.67 -16.60 15.81
CA GLU A 57 -11.93 -15.89 14.57
C GLU A 57 -12.15 -16.86 13.41
N THR A 58 -12.77 -16.36 12.33
CA THR A 58 -12.98 -17.13 11.12
C THR A 58 -11.69 -17.23 10.31
N PRO A 59 -11.44 -18.37 9.63
CA PRO A 59 -10.34 -18.46 8.67
C PRO A 59 -10.57 -17.54 7.46
N PRO A 60 -9.51 -17.28 6.66
CA PRO A 60 -9.62 -16.54 5.42
C PRO A 60 -10.67 -17.08 4.45
N ASP A 61 -11.23 -16.20 3.65
CA ASP A 61 -12.31 -16.50 2.72
C ASP A 61 -11.77 -16.83 1.32
N VAL A 62 -12.43 -17.75 0.62
CA VAL A 62 -12.12 -18.11 -0.78
C VAL A 62 -13.13 -17.46 -1.70
N HIS A 63 -12.67 -16.65 -2.63
CA HIS A 63 -13.46 -15.90 -3.60
C HIS A 63 -13.15 -16.28 -5.06
N PRO A 64 -14.03 -15.92 -6.02
CA PRO A 64 -15.39 -15.45 -5.82
C PRO A 64 -16.34 -16.61 -5.53
N LYS A 65 -17.43 -16.34 -4.83
CA LYS A 65 -18.55 -17.26 -4.67
C LYS A 65 -19.68 -16.85 -5.61
N ASP A 66 -20.38 -17.80 -6.17
CA ASP A 66 -21.51 -17.54 -7.05
C ASP A 66 -22.63 -16.74 -6.37
N GLY A 67 -23.38 -15.98 -7.16
CA GLY A 67 -24.46 -15.12 -6.68
C GLY A 67 -23.98 -13.76 -6.18
N PRO A 68 -24.49 -13.26 -5.03
CA PRO A 68 -24.07 -11.96 -4.48
C PRO A 68 -22.62 -11.93 -3.98
N GLY A 69 -21.90 -13.05 -4.06
CA GLY A 69 -20.55 -13.21 -3.54
C GLY A 69 -20.49 -13.43 -2.02
N ALA A 70 -19.46 -14.12 -1.52
CA ALA A 70 -19.17 -14.16 -0.11
C ALA A 70 -18.85 -12.73 0.36
N PHE A 71 -19.49 -12.25 1.42
CA PHE A 71 -19.34 -10.89 1.94
C PHE A 71 -19.55 -9.79 0.89
N GLN A 72 -20.33 -10.05 -0.16
CA GLN A 72 -20.55 -9.14 -1.31
C GLN A 72 -19.29 -8.83 -2.12
N VAL A 73 -18.26 -9.67 -2.02
CA VAL A 73 -17.05 -9.56 -2.84
C VAL A 73 -17.29 -10.24 -4.20
N THR A 74 -17.38 -9.41 -5.24
CA THR A 74 -17.72 -9.85 -6.62
C THR A 74 -16.54 -9.75 -7.60
N LYS A 75 -15.34 -9.46 -7.10
CA LYS A 75 -14.16 -9.31 -7.96
C LYS A 75 -13.82 -10.62 -8.66
N ALA A 76 -13.60 -10.56 -9.97
CA ALA A 76 -13.06 -11.68 -10.72
C ALA A 76 -11.61 -11.99 -10.31
N PRO A 77 -11.17 -13.27 -10.32
CA PRO A 77 -9.80 -13.63 -10.03
C PRO A 77 -8.83 -13.01 -11.04
N PHE A 78 -7.59 -12.79 -10.64
CA PHE A 78 -6.51 -12.40 -11.54
C PHE A 78 -6.03 -13.60 -12.37
N HIS A 79 -5.87 -14.73 -11.71
CA HIS A 79 -5.45 -15.99 -12.32
C HIS A 79 -6.34 -17.14 -11.84
N GLY A 80 -6.54 -18.14 -12.68
CA GLY A 80 -7.32 -19.34 -12.34
C GLY A 80 -8.81 -19.05 -12.10
N LYS A 81 -9.36 -19.65 -11.06
CA LYS A 81 -10.81 -19.58 -10.75
C LYS A 81 -11.11 -18.93 -9.41
N THR A 82 -10.17 -18.97 -8.46
CA THR A 82 -10.35 -18.47 -7.11
C THR A 82 -9.12 -17.70 -6.60
N TYR A 83 -9.29 -17.00 -5.51
CA TYR A 83 -8.27 -16.28 -4.76
C TYR A 83 -8.67 -16.21 -3.29
N ILE A 84 -7.79 -15.79 -2.38
CA ILE A 84 -8.15 -15.60 -0.97
C ILE A 84 -8.31 -14.12 -0.62
N GLY A 85 -9.24 -13.85 0.30
CA GLY A 85 -9.37 -12.58 1.01
C GLY A 85 -8.86 -12.72 2.43
N LEU A 86 -8.05 -11.76 2.86
CA LEU A 86 -7.60 -11.63 4.24
C LEU A 86 -8.13 -10.32 4.81
N VAL A 87 -8.57 -10.32 6.07
CA VAL A 87 -9.07 -9.13 6.74
C VAL A 87 -8.25 -8.77 7.98
N VAL A 88 -8.27 -7.48 8.32
CA VAL A 88 -7.92 -6.95 9.64
C VAL A 88 -9.19 -6.45 10.31
N ARG A 89 -9.27 -6.53 11.63
CA ARG A 89 -10.48 -6.23 12.39
C ARG A 89 -10.24 -5.19 13.47
N GLU A 90 -11.26 -4.44 13.80
CA GLU A 90 -11.23 -3.38 14.82
C GLU A 90 -11.03 -3.89 16.25
N ASN A 91 -11.16 -5.22 16.49
CA ASN A 91 -10.87 -5.86 17.76
C ASN A 91 -9.40 -6.30 17.91
N ASP A 92 -8.49 -5.74 17.09
CA ASP A 92 -7.05 -6.03 17.06
C ASP A 92 -6.72 -7.48 16.69
N THR A 93 -7.54 -8.06 15.81
CA THR A 93 -7.26 -9.36 15.18
C THR A 93 -7.11 -9.21 13.67
N TRP A 94 -6.40 -10.14 13.05
CA TRP A 94 -6.19 -10.16 11.61
C TRP A 94 -5.95 -11.57 11.11
N GLU A 95 -6.03 -11.75 9.81
CA GLU A 95 -5.89 -13.05 9.17
C GLU A 95 -4.51 -13.25 8.56
N MET A 96 -4.09 -14.52 8.60
CA MET A 96 -2.80 -14.97 8.12
C MET A 96 -2.92 -16.37 7.56
N VAL A 97 -2.11 -16.66 6.53
CA VAL A 97 -1.95 -18.02 6.01
C VAL A 97 -0.48 -18.40 5.95
N SER A 98 -0.19 -19.67 6.15
CA SER A 98 1.18 -20.20 6.15
C SER A 98 1.30 -21.41 5.23
N GLN A 99 2.52 -21.57 4.70
CA GLN A 99 2.87 -22.74 3.90
C GLN A 99 4.29 -23.19 4.19
N ARG A 100 4.52 -24.51 4.09
CA ARG A 100 5.87 -25.08 4.05
C ARG A 100 6.43 -24.89 2.65
N LEU A 101 7.65 -24.39 2.56
CA LEU A 101 8.36 -24.20 1.31
C LEU A 101 8.93 -25.51 0.76
N SER A 102 9.08 -25.63 -0.57
CA SER A 102 9.69 -26.80 -1.23
C SER A 102 11.17 -26.97 -0.87
N ALA A 103 11.87 -25.86 -0.60
CA ALA A 103 13.21 -25.80 -0.06
C ALA A 103 13.33 -24.61 0.90
N PRO A 104 14.23 -24.63 1.90
CA PRO A 104 14.34 -23.52 2.84
C PRO A 104 14.98 -22.28 2.18
N LEU A 105 14.50 -21.09 2.56
CA LEU A 105 15.19 -19.82 2.33
C LEU A 105 16.51 -19.84 3.13
N GLN A 106 17.62 -19.56 2.47
CA GLN A 106 18.95 -19.56 3.09
C GLN A 106 19.31 -18.17 3.62
N ALA A 107 19.91 -18.13 4.80
CA ALA A 107 20.43 -16.88 5.37
C ALA A 107 21.48 -16.25 4.43
N GLY A 108 21.38 -14.94 4.20
CA GLY A 108 22.32 -14.18 3.36
C GLY A 108 22.13 -14.38 1.85
N GLN A 109 21.16 -15.17 1.42
CA GLN A 109 20.75 -15.28 0.01
C GLN A 109 19.62 -14.31 -0.27
N CYS A 110 19.73 -13.55 -1.36
CA CYS A 110 18.64 -12.67 -1.81
C CYS A 110 17.64 -13.40 -2.68
N TYR A 111 16.37 -13.00 -2.55
CA TYR A 111 15.26 -13.61 -3.27
C TYR A 111 14.36 -12.54 -3.86
N ASP A 112 13.85 -12.82 -5.08
CA ASP A 112 12.74 -12.08 -5.70
C ASP A 112 11.47 -12.92 -5.63
N PHE A 113 10.37 -12.25 -5.31
CA PHE A 113 9.05 -12.83 -5.20
C PHE A 113 8.01 -11.80 -5.67
N SER A 114 6.91 -12.26 -6.27
CA SER A 114 5.81 -11.39 -6.65
C SER A 114 4.46 -12.00 -6.34
N MET A 115 3.45 -11.15 -6.18
CA MET A 115 2.06 -11.54 -5.94
C MET A 115 1.11 -10.49 -6.47
N SER A 116 -0.02 -10.90 -7.01
CA SER A 116 -1.10 -10.00 -7.38
C SER A 116 -1.93 -9.64 -6.17
N LEU A 117 -2.04 -8.33 -5.89
CA LEU A 117 -2.78 -7.80 -4.75
C LEU A 117 -3.86 -6.84 -5.23
N ALA A 118 -4.99 -6.88 -4.55
CA ALA A 118 -6.09 -5.93 -4.71
C ALA A 118 -6.80 -5.71 -3.37
N ARG A 119 -7.69 -4.73 -3.33
CA ARG A 119 -8.65 -4.50 -2.25
C ARG A 119 -10.07 -4.57 -2.81
N SER A 120 -11.00 -5.14 -2.07
CA SER A 120 -12.42 -5.00 -2.39
C SER A 120 -12.97 -3.68 -1.86
N GLU A 121 -13.79 -2.98 -2.64
CA GLU A 121 -14.50 -1.78 -2.21
C GLU A 121 -15.67 -2.13 -1.28
N VAL A 122 -16.23 -3.31 -1.48
CA VAL A 122 -17.29 -3.86 -0.64
C VAL A 122 -16.81 -5.19 -0.08
N TYR A 123 -16.80 -5.29 1.23
CA TYR A 123 -16.49 -6.51 1.99
C TYR A 123 -17.32 -6.46 3.27
N MET A 124 -18.58 -6.91 3.17
CA MET A 124 -19.56 -6.78 4.26
C MET A 124 -19.42 -7.94 5.24
N SER A 125 -19.11 -7.66 6.49
CA SER A 125 -19.02 -8.67 7.55
C SER A 125 -19.44 -8.10 8.90
N LEU A 126 -19.71 -8.96 9.87
CA LEU A 126 -20.08 -8.54 11.22
C LEU A 126 -18.86 -7.91 11.94
N SER A 127 -19.06 -6.70 12.45
CA SER A 127 -18.13 -6.09 13.40
C SER A 127 -18.02 -6.94 14.66
N ARG A 128 -16.80 -7.23 15.09
CA ARG A 128 -16.54 -8.00 16.33
C ARG A 128 -16.77 -7.16 17.59
N VAL A 129 -16.83 -5.84 17.45
CA VAL A 129 -17.04 -4.91 18.57
C VAL A 129 -18.52 -4.53 18.73
N SER A 130 -19.18 -4.15 17.61
CA SER A 130 -20.54 -3.66 17.66
C SER A 130 -21.62 -4.70 17.31
N ASN A 131 -21.21 -5.87 16.82
CA ASN A 131 -22.07 -6.96 16.35
C ASN A 131 -23.13 -6.52 15.30
N VAL A 132 -22.77 -5.52 14.49
CA VAL A 132 -23.54 -5.08 13.33
C VAL A 132 -22.75 -5.29 12.06
N GLU A 133 -23.44 -5.41 10.92
CA GLU A 133 -22.79 -5.54 9.63
C GLU A 133 -22.09 -4.22 9.25
N VAL A 134 -20.79 -4.30 8.91
CA VAL A 134 -19.97 -3.16 8.52
C VAL A 134 -19.13 -3.51 7.30
N ASN A 135 -18.73 -2.49 6.55
CA ASN A 135 -17.86 -2.69 5.38
C ASN A 135 -16.39 -2.65 5.78
N TYR A 136 -15.69 -3.75 5.61
CA TYR A 136 -14.24 -3.93 5.82
C TYR A 136 -13.44 -3.32 4.65
N ALA A 137 -13.78 -2.12 4.21
CA ALA A 137 -13.26 -1.51 2.99
C ALA A 137 -11.94 -0.76 3.17
N GLN A 138 -11.36 -0.70 4.36
CA GLN A 138 -10.11 0.02 4.54
C GLN A 138 -8.91 -0.74 3.95
N ALA A 139 -7.95 0.02 3.46
CA ALA A 139 -6.73 -0.53 2.88
C ALA A 139 -5.81 -1.08 3.95
N VAL A 140 -5.17 -2.21 3.68
CA VAL A 140 -4.22 -2.89 4.55
C VAL A 140 -2.90 -3.15 3.84
N LYS A 141 -1.89 -3.63 4.55
CA LYS A 141 -0.61 -4.08 4.02
C LYS A 141 -0.55 -5.59 3.99
N LEU A 142 0.23 -6.14 3.08
CA LEU A 142 0.71 -7.52 3.15
C LEU A 142 2.06 -7.52 3.84
N ARG A 143 2.23 -8.36 4.87
CA ARG A 143 3.51 -8.72 5.46
C ARG A 143 3.86 -10.15 5.10
N ILE A 144 5.12 -10.36 4.77
CA ILE A 144 5.70 -11.66 4.41
C ILE A 144 6.71 -12.02 5.48
N TRP A 145 6.46 -13.12 6.18
CA TRP A 145 7.31 -13.59 7.27
C TRP A 145 7.97 -14.91 6.91
N GLY A 146 9.20 -15.10 7.38
CA GLY A 146 9.88 -16.38 7.42
C GLY A 146 9.75 -17.03 8.79
N GLY A 147 9.64 -18.36 8.80
CA GLY A 147 9.49 -19.13 10.02
C GLY A 147 10.09 -20.53 9.95
N SER A 148 10.20 -21.20 11.12
CA SER A 148 10.68 -22.57 11.26
C SER A 148 9.57 -23.61 11.35
N SER A 149 8.32 -23.19 11.50
CA SER A 149 7.11 -24.02 11.53
C SER A 149 5.92 -23.26 10.96
N TYR A 150 4.77 -23.94 10.79
CA TYR A 150 3.52 -23.27 10.45
C TYR A 150 3.24 -22.13 11.43
N CYS A 151 2.77 -21.01 10.91
CA CYS A 151 2.37 -19.80 11.64
C CYS A 151 3.51 -19.10 12.42
N SER A 152 4.75 -19.58 12.32
CA SER A 152 5.89 -18.93 12.94
C SER A 152 6.29 -17.68 12.18
N ARG A 153 6.34 -16.54 12.88
CA ARG A 153 6.73 -15.22 12.35
C ARG A 153 8.07 -14.82 12.97
N THR A 154 9.14 -15.55 12.60
CA THR A 154 10.47 -15.36 13.20
C THR A 154 11.16 -14.12 12.64
N GLU A 155 11.01 -13.85 11.34
CA GLU A 155 11.65 -12.72 10.66
C GLU A 155 10.69 -12.10 9.65
N LEU A 156 10.52 -10.78 9.71
CA LEU A 156 9.80 -10.03 8.69
C LEU A 156 10.69 -9.92 7.45
N LEU A 157 10.37 -10.64 6.39
CA LEU A 157 11.12 -10.68 5.14
C LEU A 157 10.80 -9.47 4.25
N ALA A 158 9.52 -9.16 4.12
CA ALA A 158 9.07 -8.02 3.31
C ALA A 158 7.71 -7.48 3.78
N GLU A 159 7.41 -6.24 3.43
CA GLU A 159 6.11 -5.60 3.66
C GLU A 159 5.72 -4.81 2.40
N SER A 160 4.46 -4.91 1.97
CA SER A 160 3.96 -4.11 0.86
C SER A 160 3.77 -2.65 1.25
N SER A 161 3.70 -1.75 0.27
CA SER A 161 2.99 -0.49 0.47
C SER A 161 1.52 -0.77 0.79
N LEU A 162 0.82 0.25 1.31
CA LEU A 162 -0.62 0.14 1.58
C LEU A 162 -1.38 -0.20 0.29
N VAL A 163 -2.13 -1.31 0.28
CA VAL A 163 -2.86 -1.79 -0.89
C VAL A 163 -4.17 -1.02 -1.00
N ILE A 164 -4.13 0.07 -1.75
CA ILE A 164 -5.28 0.96 -1.97
C ILE A 164 -6.01 0.69 -3.28
N ASN A 165 -5.39 -0.08 -4.18
CA ASN A 165 -5.92 -0.36 -5.51
C ASN A 165 -7.05 -1.38 -5.45
N THR A 166 -8.14 -1.06 -6.15
CA THR A 166 -9.29 -1.98 -6.33
C THR A 166 -9.16 -2.85 -7.58
N ARG A 167 -8.22 -2.56 -8.48
CA ARG A 167 -7.80 -3.44 -9.57
C ARG A 167 -6.62 -4.30 -9.11
N TRP A 168 -6.47 -5.48 -9.69
CA TRP A 168 -5.30 -6.30 -9.47
C TRP A 168 -4.02 -5.59 -9.96
N LEU A 169 -2.98 -5.56 -9.13
CA LEU A 169 -1.65 -5.10 -9.48
C LEU A 169 -0.63 -6.11 -8.96
N VAL A 170 0.41 -6.34 -9.75
CA VAL A 170 1.54 -7.17 -9.32
C VAL A 170 2.43 -6.36 -8.41
N TYR A 171 2.68 -6.88 -7.21
CA TYR A 171 3.62 -6.35 -6.23
C TYR A 171 4.87 -7.23 -6.26
N ASN A 172 6.02 -6.58 -6.38
CA ASN A 172 7.32 -7.26 -6.38
C ASN A 172 7.99 -7.04 -5.03
N PHE A 173 8.57 -8.08 -4.49
CA PHE A 173 9.27 -8.11 -3.22
C PHE A 173 10.68 -8.63 -3.45
N ARG A 174 11.67 -7.96 -2.86
CA ARG A 174 13.05 -8.44 -2.76
C ARG A 174 13.43 -8.47 -1.29
N PHE A 175 14.00 -9.58 -0.83
CA PHE A 175 14.39 -9.74 0.56
C PHE A 175 15.64 -10.62 0.69
N GLU A 176 16.38 -10.41 1.78
CA GLU A 176 17.55 -11.19 2.20
C GLU A 176 17.30 -11.68 3.63
N PRO A 177 16.96 -12.97 3.82
CA PRO A 177 16.77 -13.54 5.14
C PRO A 177 18.08 -13.51 5.96
N LYS A 178 17.98 -13.16 7.24
CA LYS A 178 19.09 -13.24 8.19
C LYS A 178 19.23 -14.62 8.82
N GLN A 179 18.19 -15.43 8.72
CA GLN A 179 18.11 -16.80 9.23
C GLN A 179 17.51 -17.71 8.16
N THR A 180 17.72 -19.01 8.31
CA THR A 180 17.12 -20.03 7.42
C THR A 180 15.67 -20.24 7.81
N HIS A 181 14.75 -20.22 6.81
CA HIS A 181 13.32 -20.39 7.00
C HIS A 181 12.76 -21.48 6.11
N SER A 182 12.06 -22.43 6.70
CA SER A 182 11.38 -23.52 5.96
C SER A 182 9.89 -23.25 5.70
N TYR A 183 9.36 -22.18 6.26
CA TYR A 183 7.96 -21.77 6.16
C TYR A 183 7.86 -20.29 5.80
N ILE A 184 6.79 -19.96 5.08
CA ILE A 184 6.40 -18.58 4.78
C ILE A 184 5.03 -18.30 5.38
N VAL A 185 4.81 -17.06 5.83
CA VAL A 185 3.49 -16.60 6.29
C VAL A 185 3.13 -15.32 5.54
N PHE A 186 1.93 -15.27 5.01
CA PHE A 186 1.31 -14.06 4.47
C PHE A 186 0.32 -13.54 5.49
N GLU A 187 0.52 -12.30 5.91
CA GLU A 187 -0.24 -11.64 6.97
C GLU A 187 -0.88 -10.37 6.43
N ALA A 188 -2.21 -10.25 6.55
CA ALA A 188 -2.85 -8.94 6.43
C ALA A 188 -2.49 -8.11 7.67
N PHE A 189 -2.11 -6.86 7.49
CA PHE A 189 -1.79 -6.01 8.63
C PHE A 189 -2.24 -4.56 8.42
N TYR A 190 -2.46 -3.88 9.51
CA TYR A 190 -2.91 -2.50 9.50
C TYR A 190 -1.91 -1.56 8.82
N LYS A 191 -2.39 -0.42 8.36
CA LYS A 191 -1.53 0.71 8.05
C LYS A 191 -0.68 1.06 9.27
N THR A 192 0.63 1.08 9.13
CA THR A 192 1.54 1.45 10.21
C THR A 192 2.17 2.83 9.97
N PRO A 193 2.24 3.69 10.98
CA PRO A 193 1.64 3.52 12.31
C PRO A 193 0.10 3.65 12.25
N THR A 194 -0.59 2.83 13.03
CA THR A 194 -2.02 3.04 13.30
C THR A 194 -2.23 3.12 14.80
N PRO A 195 -2.91 4.15 15.30
CA PRO A 195 -3.21 4.25 16.73
C PRO A 195 -4.35 3.34 17.17
N PHE A 196 -5.15 2.85 16.24
CA PHE A 196 -6.29 1.96 16.51
C PHE A 196 -6.48 0.94 15.42
N PRO A 197 -6.86 -0.29 15.78
CA PRO A 197 -7.34 -1.29 14.84
C PRO A 197 -8.56 -0.79 14.05
N TYR A 198 -8.72 -1.30 12.83
CA TYR A 198 -9.85 -0.98 11.94
C TYR A 198 -10.22 -2.18 11.08
N ASN A 199 -11.41 -2.12 10.48
CA ASN A 199 -11.88 -3.16 9.56
C ASN A 199 -11.38 -2.88 8.14
N GLY A 200 -10.58 -3.80 7.60
CA GLY A 200 -9.99 -3.67 6.26
C GLY A 200 -9.75 -5.01 5.60
N ASN A 201 -9.53 -4.99 4.28
CA ASN A 201 -9.29 -6.20 3.51
C ASN A 201 -8.14 -6.08 2.51
N ILE A 202 -7.60 -7.24 2.14
CA ILE A 202 -6.68 -7.45 1.04
C ILE A 202 -7.01 -8.76 0.35
N LEU A 203 -6.96 -8.77 -0.97
CA LEU A 203 -7.15 -9.94 -1.80
C LEU A 203 -5.81 -10.36 -2.39
N LEU A 204 -5.51 -11.66 -2.33
CA LEU A 204 -4.25 -12.26 -2.77
C LEU A 204 -4.52 -13.28 -3.86
N ASP A 205 -3.76 -13.18 -4.97
CA ASP A 205 -3.83 -14.11 -6.08
C ASP A 205 -2.46 -14.20 -6.78
N ASN A 206 -2.23 -15.29 -7.51
CA ASN A 206 -1.11 -15.48 -8.42
C ASN A 206 0.25 -15.11 -7.80
N ALA A 207 0.62 -15.78 -6.72
CA ALA A 207 1.96 -15.72 -6.17
C ALA A 207 2.96 -16.37 -7.13
N SER A 208 4.15 -15.77 -7.31
CA SER A 208 5.22 -16.41 -8.07
C SER A 208 5.93 -17.50 -7.24
N ASP A 209 6.76 -18.31 -7.88
CA ASP A 209 7.84 -18.99 -7.18
C ASP A 209 8.80 -17.96 -6.56
N ILE A 210 9.60 -18.38 -5.59
CA ILE A 210 10.60 -17.53 -4.92
C ILE A 210 11.94 -17.81 -5.58
N TYR A 211 12.46 -16.82 -6.32
CA TYR A 211 13.67 -16.94 -7.13
C TYR A 211 14.89 -16.46 -6.36
N PRO A 212 15.93 -17.29 -6.17
CA PRO A 212 17.22 -16.83 -5.68
C PRO A 212 17.84 -15.86 -6.69
N VAL A 213 18.37 -14.74 -6.22
CA VAL A 213 18.96 -13.69 -7.06
C VAL A 213 20.21 -13.14 -6.40
N PRO A 214 21.17 -12.55 -7.16
CA PRO A 214 22.30 -11.85 -6.59
C PRO A 214 21.86 -10.70 -5.67
N CYS A 215 22.47 -10.58 -4.48
CA CYS A 215 22.13 -9.51 -3.53
C CYS A 215 22.56 -8.12 -4.02
N LYS A 216 23.67 -8.04 -4.74
CA LYS A 216 24.06 -6.81 -5.43
C LYS A 216 23.37 -6.81 -6.78
N ALA A 217 22.50 -5.81 -7.02
CA ALA A 217 22.05 -5.54 -8.37
C ALA A 217 23.32 -5.20 -9.18
N GLU A 218 23.70 -6.05 -10.12
CA GLU A 218 24.54 -5.60 -11.22
C GLU A 218 23.79 -4.45 -11.86
N LYS A 219 24.43 -3.26 -11.86
CA LYS A 219 23.93 -2.13 -12.62
C LYS A 219 23.77 -2.67 -14.05
N PRO A 220 22.57 -2.61 -14.66
CA PRO A 220 22.46 -3.08 -16.02
C PRO A 220 23.55 -2.38 -16.83
N GLU A 221 24.51 -3.11 -17.36
CA GLU A 221 25.35 -2.61 -18.42
C GLU A 221 24.38 -2.15 -19.50
N ALA A 222 24.42 -0.85 -19.78
CA ALA A 222 23.65 -0.31 -20.89
C ALA A 222 24.03 -1.16 -22.12
N PRO A 223 23.05 -1.71 -22.87
CA PRO A 223 23.36 -2.46 -24.07
C PRO A 223 24.24 -1.56 -24.93
N LEU A 224 25.41 -2.00 -25.30
CA LEU A 224 26.21 -1.42 -26.36
C LEU A 224 25.36 -1.52 -27.63
N VAL A 225 24.61 -0.46 -27.91
CA VAL A 225 23.82 -0.35 -29.13
C VAL A 225 24.80 0.03 -30.22
N ASP A 226 25.39 -0.96 -30.83
CA ASP A 226 25.95 -0.83 -32.16
C ASP A 226 24.78 -0.96 -33.14
N ALA A 227 24.06 0.15 -33.30
CA ALA A 227 22.93 0.24 -34.20
C ALA A 227 23.30 1.10 -35.39
N THR A 228 23.84 0.45 -36.42
CA THR A 228 23.75 0.95 -37.76
C THR A 228 22.29 0.84 -38.21
N PRO A 229 21.58 1.93 -38.45
CA PRO A 229 20.17 1.82 -38.86
C PRO A 229 20.06 1.42 -40.32
N THR A 230 19.46 0.26 -40.56
CA THR A 230 18.94 -0.13 -41.86
C THR A 230 17.70 0.75 -42.14
N PRO A 231 17.60 1.43 -43.32
CA PRO A 231 16.45 2.28 -43.63
C PRO A 231 15.20 1.42 -43.83
N GLY A 232 14.24 1.52 -42.91
CA GLY A 232 12.89 0.99 -43.09
C GLY A 232 12.01 1.94 -43.95
N PRO A 233 10.90 1.42 -44.49
CA PRO A 233 10.09 2.18 -45.46
C PRO A 233 9.44 3.40 -44.79
N LYS A 234 9.49 4.50 -45.54
CA LYS A 234 9.00 5.84 -45.18
C LYS A 234 7.50 5.82 -44.82
N PRO A 235 7.08 6.32 -43.65
CA PRO A 235 5.66 6.46 -43.36
C PRO A 235 5.02 7.55 -44.23
N PRO A 236 3.70 7.45 -44.53
CA PRO A 236 3.00 8.44 -45.33
C PRO A 236 2.96 9.80 -44.62
N LYS A 237 3.08 10.87 -45.41
CA LYS A 237 3.02 12.25 -44.94
C LYS A 237 1.73 12.52 -44.17
N PRO A 238 1.80 13.14 -42.97
CA PRO A 238 0.61 13.67 -42.30
C PRO A 238 0.05 14.85 -43.09
N ASN A 239 -1.29 14.88 -43.20
CA ASN A 239 -2.04 16.03 -43.67
C ASN A 239 -1.79 17.24 -42.74
N PRO A 240 -1.77 18.46 -43.26
CA PRO A 240 -1.54 19.64 -42.46
C PRO A 240 -2.71 19.85 -41.47
N THR A 241 -2.42 19.76 -40.19
CA THR A 241 -3.30 20.20 -39.10
C THR A 241 -3.38 21.73 -39.15
N PRO A 242 -4.57 22.32 -39.04
CA PRO A 242 -4.66 23.78 -38.96
C PRO A 242 -4.01 24.25 -37.65
N THR A 243 -3.04 25.12 -37.77
CA THR A 243 -2.45 25.90 -36.69
C THR A 243 -3.52 26.84 -36.15
N VAL A 244 -4.01 26.49 -34.93
CA VAL A 244 -4.71 27.45 -34.07
C VAL A 244 -3.69 27.89 -33.04
N ASP A 245 -3.07 29.03 -33.22
CA ASP A 245 -2.35 29.76 -32.19
C ASP A 245 -3.37 30.29 -31.18
N THR A 246 -3.68 29.47 -30.19
CA THR A 246 -4.33 29.93 -28.97
C THR A 246 -3.37 29.61 -27.83
N PRO A 247 -2.96 30.59 -27.02
CA PRO A 247 -2.18 30.32 -25.81
C PRO A 247 -2.93 29.31 -24.94
N PRO A 248 -2.24 28.39 -24.27
CA PRO A 248 -2.91 27.40 -23.41
C PRO A 248 -3.79 28.16 -22.41
N ALA A 249 -5.09 27.90 -22.45
CA ALA A 249 -6.04 28.44 -21.49
C ALA A 249 -5.57 28.11 -20.09
N LYS A 250 -5.35 29.15 -19.28
CA LYS A 250 -5.00 29.04 -17.86
C LYS A 250 -6.04 28.14 -17.21
N ALA A 251 -5.59 27.06 -16.58
CA ALA A 251 -6.50 26.16 -15.86
C ALA A 251 -7.36 26.98 -14.90
N PRO A 252 -8.65 26.65 -14.72
CA PRO A 252 -9.52 27.41 -13.84
C PRO A 252 -8.96 27.44 -12.43
N VAL A 253 -8.74 28.63 -11.87
CA VAL A 253 -8.23 28.84 -10.52
C VAL A 253 -9.28 28.43 -9.52
N ILE A 254 -8.92 27.53 -8.62
CA ILE A 254 -9.80 26.95 -7.60
C ILE A 254 -9.76 27.78 -6.31
N LEU A 255 -8.57 28.28 -5.93
CA LEU A 255 -8.33 29.11 -4.75
C LEU A 255 -7.97 30.52 -5.16
N LYS A 256 -8.98 31.34 -5.46
CA LYS A 256 -8.83 32.73 -5.94
C LYS A 256 -7.96 33.59 -5.00
N GLU A 257 -7.98 33.29 -3.69
CA GLU A 257 -7.22 34.01 -2.68
C GLU A 257 -5.70 33.83 -2.83
N LEU A 258 -5.24 32.80 -3.53
CA LEU A 258 -3.81 32.55 -3.78
C LEU A 258 -3.30 33.19 -5.09
N GLU A 259 -4.17 33.79 -5.90
CA GLU A 259 -3.76 34.42 -7.17
C GLU A 259 -2.89 35.66 -6.99
N ASP A 260 -3.09 36.41 -5.91
CA ASP A 260 -2.38 37.66 -5.66
C ASP A 260 -1.66 37.63 -4.31
N PRO A 261 -0.40 37.18 -4.27
CA PRO A 261 0.38 37.10 -3.03
C PRO A 261 0.52 38.44 -2.31
N ALA A 262 0.47 39.58 -3.04
CA ALA A 262 0.60 40.91 -2.44
C ALA A 262 -0.60 41.31 -1.58
N LYS A 263 -1.73 40.64 -1.73
CA LYS A 263 -2.95 40.85 -0.93
C LYS A 263 -3.03 39.96 0.29
N LEU A 264 -2.11 39.00 0.43
CA LEU A 264 -2.13 38.10 1.58
C LEU A 264 -1.63 38.81 2.84
N THR A 265 -2.27 38.53 3.94
CA THR A 265 -1.90 39.05 5.26
C THR A 265 -1.65 37.95 6.25
N LYS A 266 -0.74 38.19 7.19
CA LYS A 266 -0.48 37.26 8.30
C LYS A 266 -1.79 37.01 9.08
N GLY A 267 -2.09 35.75 9.33
CA GLY A 267 -3.29 35.32 10.01
C GLY A 267 -4.49 35.05 9.08
N GLN A 268 -4.43 35.44 7.81
CA GLN A 268 -5.47 35.14 6.82
C GLN A 268 -5.69 33.64 6.72
N ILE A 269 -6.98 33.23 6.64
CA ILE A 269 -7.41 31.84 6.53
C ILE A 269 -8.11 31.66 5.17
N ILE A 270 -7.57 30.77 4.36
CA ILE A 270 -8.13 30.33 3.09
C ILE A 270 -8.79 28.99 3.35
N ARG A 271 -10.10 28.89 3.02
CA ARG A 271 -10.90 27.69 3.27
C ARG A 271 -11.14 26.96 1.98
N THR A 272 -11.05 25.63 2.02
CA THR A 272 -11.42 24.79 0.90
C THR A 272 -12.17 23.54 1.37
N ASP A 273 -13.25 23.23 0.65
CA ASP A 273 -14.02 22.00 0.76
C ASP A 273 -13.65 21.00 -0.35
N GLN A 274 -12.69 21.34 -1.19
CA GLN A 274 -12.26 20.52 -2.33
C GLN A 274 -11.12 19.56 -1.97
N ILE A 275 -10.52 19.70 -0.80
CA ILE A 275 -9.60 18.69 -0.27
C ILE A 275 -10.44 17.67 0.50
N ASN A 276 -10.67 16.55 -0.16
CA ASN A 276 -11.55 15.50 0.34
C ASN A 276 -10.74 14.29 0.80
N PHE A 277 -11.27 13.63 1.82
CA PHE A 277 -10.77 12.38 2.36
C PHE A 277 -11.91 11.37 2.41
N PRO A 278 -11.64 10.08 2.20
CA PRO A 278 -12.63 9.05 2.50
C PRO A 278 -13.08 9.13 3.97
N ALA A 279 -14.23 8.53 4.27
CA ALA A 279 -14.69 8.44 5.66
C ALA A 279 -13.58 7.82 6.52
N ASP A 280 -13.40 8.36 7.72
CA ASP A 280 -12.41 7.91 8.73
C ASP A 280 -10.96 7.70 8.22
N SER A 281 -10.59 8.43 7.15
CA SER A 281 -9.29 8.33 6.50
C SER A 281 -8.60 9.69 6.40
N SER A 282 -7.28 9.68 6.41
CA SER A 282 -6.39 10.80 6.08
C SER A 282 -5.76 10.68 4.69
N THR A 283 -6.21 9.70 3.88
CA THR A 283 -5.73 9.51 2.50
C THR A 283 -6.30 10.60 1.59
N ILE A 284 -5.43 11.33 0.91
CA ILE A 284 -5.82 12.37 -0.04
C ILE A 284 -6.47 11.72 -1.27
N THR A 285 -7.68 12.13 -1.63
CA THR A 285 -8.37 11.62 -2.83
C THR A 285 -7.77 12.19 -4.12
N LYS A 286 -7.96 11.49 -5.24
CA LYS A 286 -7.53 11.98 -6.56
C LYS A 286 -8.19 13.31 -6.92
N SER A 287 -9.43 13.54 -6.51
CA SER A 287 -10.17 14.80 -6.72
C SER A 287 -9.55 15.99 -5.98
N SER A 288 -8.75 15.76 -4.96
CA SER A 288 -8.05 16.81 -4.20
C SER A 288 -6.74 17.26 -4.85
N ILE A 289 -6.21 16.48 -5.79
CA ILE A 289 -4.90 16.76 -6.41
C ILE A 289 -4.86 18.11 -7.14
N PRO A 290 -5.88 18.53 -7.90
CA PRO A 290 -5.86 19.84 -8.57
C PRO A 290 -5.67 21.01 -7.58
N VAL A 291 -6.45 21.05 -6.48
CA VAL A 291 -6.34 22.12 -5.49
C VAL A 291 -5.03 22.06 -4.71
N LEU A 292 -4.53 20.86 -4.41
CA LEU A 292 -3.21 20.70 -3.77
C LEU A 292 -2.04 21.09 -4.68
N THR A 293 -2.20 20.91 -5.99
CA THR A 293 -1.24 21.37 -6.99
C THR A 293 -1.21 22.90 -7.04
N GLU A 294 -2.36 23.54 -6.90
CA GLU A 294 -2.45 25.02 -6.83
C GLU A 294 -1.76 25.56 -5.56
N VAL A 295 -2.01 24.94 -4.40
CA VAL A 295 -1.31 25.28 -3.15
C VAL A 295 0.19 25.07 -3.27
N TYR A 296 0.62 23.97 -3.90
CA TYR A 296 2.03 23.70 -4.17
C TYR A 296 2.64 24.79 -5.06
N ASN A 297 2.02 25.12 -6.19
CA ASN A 297 2.51 26.14 -7.14
C ASN A 297 2.63 27.52 -6.46
N PHE A 298 1.63 27.87 -5.66
CA PHE A 298 1.67 29.10 -4.87
C PHE A 298 2.87 29.12 -3.90
N LEU A 299 3.08 28.07 -3.10
CA LEU A 299 4.19 27.98 -2.16
C LEU A 299 5.55 27.90 -2.87
N ALA A 300 5.64 27.25 -4.02
CA ALA A 300 6.86 27.17 -4.82
C ALA A 300 7.25 28.52 -5.38
N SER A 301 6.27 29.31 -5.85
CA SER A 301 6.48 30.66 -6.40
C SER A 301 6.72 31.72 -5.30
N ASN A 302 6.39 31.42 -4.03
CA ASN A 302 6.50 32.37 -2.92
C ASN A 302 7.34 31.79 -1.78
N PRO A 303 8.68 31.72 -1.89
CA PRO A 303 9.53 30.98 -0.95
C PRO A 303 9.57 31.53 0.48
N SER A 304 9.20 32.80 0.68
CA SER A 304 9.12 33.46 1.99
C SER A 304 7.82 33.14 2.75
N VAL A 305 6.77 32.69 2.06
CA VAL A 305 5.49 32.39 2.68
C VAL A 305 5.57 31.11 3.52
N THR A 306 5.06 31.20 4.75
CA THR A 306 4.89 30.04 5.64
C THR A 306 3.41 29.86 5.98
N VAL A 307 2.96 28.62 6.08
CA VAL A 307 1.55 28.31 6.31
C VAL A 307 1.34 27.24 7.38
N GLU A 308 0.18 27.29 8.02
CA GLU A 308 -0.36 26.21 8.83
C GLU A 308 -1.54 25.55 8.07
N ILE A 309 -1.50 24.26 7.93
CA ILE A 309 -2.62 23.45 7.40
C ILE A 309 -3.49 23.02 8.59
N GLY A 310 -4.70 23.54 8.65
CA GLY A 310 -5.68 23.24 9.69
C GLY A 310 -6.69 22.19 9.22
N GLY A 311 -6.83 21.08 9.95
CA GLY A 311 -7.84 20.06 9.69
C GLY A 311 -9.05 20.22 10.60
N HIS A 312 -10.25 20.04 10.03
CA HIS A 312 -11.52 20.08 10.78
C HIS A 312 -12.38 18.86 10.49
N THR A 313 -13.20 18.46 11.44
CA THR A 313 -14.16 17.36 11.33
C THR A 313 -15.57 17.84 11.61
N ASN A 314 -16.55 17.00 11.26
CA ASN A 314 -17.93 17.22 11.74
C ASN A 314 -18.03 16.88 13.26
N GLY A 315 -19.19 17.15 13.86
CA GLY A 315 -19.40 16.99 15.30
C GLY A 315 -19.87 15.61 15.76
N THR A 316 -19.94 14.60 14.88
CA THR A 316 -20.58 13.32 15.19
C THR A 316 -19.76 12.40 16.09
N PRO A 317 -18.43 12.16 15.84
CA PRO A 317 -17.62 11.29 16.70
C PRO A 317 -17.19 11.95 18.02
N THR A 318 -16.45 11.20 18.86
CA THR A 318 -15.86 11.72 20.11
C THR A 318 -14.84 12.83 19.81
N THR A 319 -14.54 13.66 20.82
CA THR A 319 -13.61 14.78 20.65
C THR A 319 -12.20 14.29 20.33
N GLU A 320 -11.74 13.27 21.05
CA GLU A 320 -10.42 12.64 20.88
C GLU A 320 -10.24 12.07 19.47
N TYR A 321 -11.27 11.42 18.97
CA TYR A 321 -11.29 10.91 17.59
C TYR A 321 -11.19 12.05 16.57
N CYS A 322 -12.02 13.09 16.74
CA CYS A 322 -12.03 14.25 15.85
C CYS A 322 -10.69 14.98 15.81
N ASP A 323 -10.06 15.15 16.98
CA ASP A 323 -8.74 15.78 17.10
C ASP A 323 -7.67 15.00 16.37
N ARG A 324 -7.63 13.69 16.57
CA ARG A 324 -6.69 12.82 15.90
C ARG A 324 -6.88 12.82 14.40
N LEU A 325 -8.10 12.51 13.92
CA LEU A 325 -8.38 12.42 12.49
C LEU A 325 -8.07 13.73 11.76
N SER A 326 -8.42 14.88 12.37
CA SER A 326 -8.12 16.17 11.78
C SER A 326 -6.63 16.47 11.75
N THR A 327 -5.87 16.06 12.78
CA THR A 327 -4.41 16.17 12.81
C THR A 327 -3.75 15.33 11.74
N GLU A 328 -4.20 14.09 11.57
CA GLU A 328 -3.68 13.17 10.55
C GLU A 328 -3.96 13.67 9.12
N ARG A 329 -5.13 14.24 8.88
CA ARG A 329 -5.50 14.84 7.59
C ARG A 329 -4.64 16.05 7.27
N ALA A 330 -4.46 16.96 8.23
CA ALA A 330 -3.58 18.11 8.07
C ALA A 330 -2.12 17.68 7.83
N LYS A 331 -1.63 16.68 8.57
CA LYS A 331 -0.31 16.10 8.39
C LYS A 331 -0.14 15.48 6.99
N ALA A 332 -1.11 14.73 6.49
CA ALA A 332 -1.05 14.10 5.17
C ALA A 332 -0.88 15.15 4.04
N ILE A 333 -1.54 16.30 4.15
CA ILE A 333 -1.37 17.41 3.20
C ILE A 333 0.03 17.98 3.27
N VAL A 334 0.55 18.22 4.48
CA VAL A 334 1.92 18.72 4.67
C VAL A 334 2.94 17.72 4.10
N ASP A 335 2.78 16.43 4.37
CA ASP A 335 3.65 15.37 3.85
C ASP A 335 3.60 15.31 2.31
N TYR A 336 2.42 15.50 1.71
CA TYR A 336 2.27 15.63 0.25
C TYR A 336 3.06 16.80 -0.31
N LEU A 337 2.93 17.99 0.27
CA LEU A 337 3.63 19.21 -0.16
C LEU A 337 5.15 19.09 0.00
N VAL A 338 5.62 18.47 1.11
CA VAL A 338 7.04 18.16 1.32
C VAL A 338 7.55 17.17 0.28
N GLY A 339 6.78 16.11 -0.02
CA GLY A 339 7.10 15.15 -1.07
C GLY A 339 7.18 15.77 -2.47
N LYS A 340 6.52 16.92 -2.68
CA LYS A 340 6.63 17.72 -3.91
C LYS A 340 7.79 18.71 -3.90
N GLY A 341 8.53 18.87 -2.78
CA GLY A 341 9.72 19.70 -2.68
C GLY A 341 9.55 20.98 -1.87
N ILE A 342 8.41 21.24 -1.24
CA ILE A 342 8.27 22.38 -0.31
C ILE A 342 9.07 22.12 0.97
N ASN A 343 9.88 23.08 1.39
CA ASN A 343 10.67 22.95 2.61
C ASN A 343 9.78 22.75 3.84
N ARG A 344 10.03 21.67 4.59
CA ARG A 344 9.27 21.29 5.78
C ARG A 344 9.14 22.39 6.83
N LYS A 345 10.16 23.24 6.98
CA LYS A 345 10.19 24.37 7.93
C LYS A 345 9.15 25.46 7.64
N ARG A 346 8.64 25.49 6.41
CA ARG A 346 7.62 26.46 5.98
C ARG A 346 6.18 25.97 6.22
N LEU A 347 6.02 24.72 6.66
CA LEU A 347 4.73 24.05 6.77
C LEU A 347 4.50 23.64 8.23
N GLN A 348 3.42 24.09 8.81
CA GLN A 348 2.88 23.58 10.07
C GLN A 348 1.56 22.84 9.82
N TYR A 349 1.19 21.94 10.69
CA TYR A 349 -0.11 21.29 10.65
C TYR A 349 -0.75 21.27 12.04
N LYS A 350 -2.08 21.36 12.06
CA LYS A 350 -2.84 21.31 13.32
C LYS A 350 -4.22 20.71 13.10
N GLY A 351 -4.62 19.78 13.95
CA GLY A 351 -5.98 19.28 14.04
C GLY A 351 -6.81 20.18 14.97
N TYR A 352 -7.91 20.66 14.46
CA TYR A 352 -8.87 21.47 15.22
C TYR A 352 -10.09 20.65 15.65
N GLY A 353 -10.18 19.39 15.18
CA GLY A 353 -11.31 18.52 15.51
C GLY A 353 -12.66 19.15 15.16
N LYS A 354 -13.61 19.03 16.06
CA LYS A 354 -14.98 19.57 15.93
C LYS A 354 -15.21 20.90 16.63
N ARG A 355 -14.14 21.58 17.15
CA ARG A 355 -14.27 22.76 18.01
C ARG A 355 -14.72 24.02 17.30
N PHE A 356 -14.54 24.11 15.98
CA PHE A 356 -14.84 25.33 15.22
C PHE A 356 -15.77 25.01 14.04
N PRO A 357 -17.04 24.63 14.28
CA PRO A 357 -17.97 24.38 13.21
C PRO A 357 -18.31 25.72 12.51
N ILE A 358 -18.45 25.67 11.18
CA ILE A 358 -18.88 26.80 10.35
C ILE A 358 -20.33 26.64 9.86
N ASP A 359 -20.94 25.47 10.09
CA ASP A 359 -22.32 25.17 9.76
C ASP A 359 -22.89 24.15 10.76
N THR A 360 -24.20 23.91 10.71
CA THR A 360 -24.86 22.95 11.59
C THR A 360 -24.46 21.50 11.30
N ASN A 361 -24.19 20.72 12.34
CA ASN A 361 -23.95 19.27 12.19
C ASN A 361 -25.25 18.43 12.05
N LYS A 362 -26.42 19.06 12.15
CA LYS A 362 -27.73 18.37 12.03
C LYS A 362 -28.02 17.91 10.60
N THR A 363 -27.51 18.62 9.60
CA THR A 363 -27.74 18.30 8.17
C THR A 363 -26.48 17.67 7.54
N ALA A 364 -26.68 16.84 6.50
CA ALA A 364 -25.55 16.28 5.74
C ALA A 364 -24.71 17.37 5.07
N ALA A 365 -25.33 18.41 4.55
CA ALA A 365 -24.65 19.56 3.93
C ALA A 365 -23.79 20.32 4.94
N GLY A 366 -24.33 20.59 6.13
CA GLY A 366 -23.58 21.28 7.18
C GLY A 366 -22.42 20.43 7.71
N ARG A 367 -22.62 19.12 7.89
CA ARG A 367 -21.51 18.19 8.23
C ARG A 367 -20.41 18.20 7.19
N LYS A 368 -20.76 18.23 5.88
CA LYS A 368 -19.78 18.31 4.79
C LYS A 368 -18.98 19.61 4.85
N LYS A 369 -19.60 20.75 5.09
CA LYS A 369 -18.89 22.04 5.26
C LYS A 369 -17.95 22.06 6.46
N ASN A 370 -18.33 21.39 7.55
CA ASN A 370 -17.49 21.30 8.75
C ASN A 370 -16.27 20.38 8.54
N GLN A 371 -16.36 19.40 7.63
CA GLN A 371 -15.23 18.56 7.20
C GLN A 371 -14.43 19.32 6.14
N ARG A 372 -13.56 20.21 6.56
CA ARG A 372 -12.80 21.08 5.68
C ARG A 372 -11.33 21.13 6.04
N VAL A 373 -10.55 21.70 5.12
CA VAL A 373 -9.17 22.11 5.33
C VAL A 373 -9.08 23.63 5.28
N GLU A 374 -8.30 24.20 6.17
CA GLU A 374 -7.96 25.61 6.20
C GLU A 374 -6.46 25.79 5.99
N ILE A 375 -6.08 26.78 5.18
CA ILE A 375 -4.69 27.17 4.97
C ILE A 375 -4.53 28.55 5.62
N LYS A 376 -3.83 28.58 6.74
CA LYS A 376 -3.59 29.83 7.48
C LYS A 376 -2.19 30.37 7.13
N ILE A 377 -2.13 31.60 6.70
CA ILE A 377 -0.88 32.30 6.41
C ILE A 377 -0.19 32.67 7.73
N LEU A 378 1.01 32.17 7.97
CA LEU A 378 1.79 32.47 9.17
C LEU A 378 2.77 33.64 8.95
N SER A 379 3.36 33.72 7.74
CA SER A 379 4.14 34.87 7.29
C SER A 379 4.06 35.01 5.78
N VAL A 380 4.27 36.22 5.27
CA VAL A 380 4.27 36.56 3.84
C VAL A 380 5.63 37.05 3.33
N GLY A 381 6.66 37.06 4.19
CA GLY A 381 8.01 37.54 3.88
C GLY A 381 8.45 38.60 4.87
#